data_a2ec61978b1da9055f5c3815452a02de
#
_entry.id   a2ec61978b1da9055f5c3815452a02de
#
_cell.length_a   1.000
_cell.length_b   1.000
_cell.length_c   1.000
_cell.angle_alpha   90.00
_cell.angle_beta   90.00
_cell.angle_gamma   90.00
#
_symmetry.space_group_name_H-M   'P 1'
#
loop_
_entity.id
_entity.type
_entity.pdbx_description
1 polymer ?
#
loop_
_entity_poly.entity_id
_entity_poly.type
_entity_poly.pdbx_seq_one_letter_code
_entity_poly.pdbx_strand_id
1 'polypeptide(L)'
;IVKPEAGTAVDTIATGLGLLRQPFPENQISKLPKPTAKQTEMVKQDFKNGIRCHVCGGWHHKDVVHLDYVGHAALTDRLLDCDPSWNWEPMAFSAEGTPLLDQHGGMWIRLTVCGVTRFGYGHADGKRGGDALKEVIGDALRNAAMRFGAALDLWHKGQLHAHDTDEAEVAETTPKKPALTGHEPKGVTIGDLRMADSMVSGIKQH
;
A
#
# COMPACT_ATOMS: atom_id res chain seq x y z
N ILE A 1 -6.63 18.40 -53.78
CA ILE A 1 -6.01 17.80 -52.61
C ILE A 1 -6.93 18.16 -51.43
N VAL A 2 -7.83 17.22 -51.07
CA VAL A 2 -8.72 17.36 -49.94
C VAL A 2 -7.93 17.01 -48.65
N LYS A 3 -7.80 17.97 -47.72
CA LYS A 3 -7.24 17.71 -46.40
C LYS A 3 -8.19 16.77 -45.67
N PRO A 4 -7.70 15.69 -45.01
CA PRO A 4 -8.53 14.90 -44.15
C PRO A 4 -8.91 15.75 -42.92
N GLU A 5 -10.22 15.87 -42.67
CA GLU A 5 -10.75 16.44 -41.45
C GLU A 5 -10.29 15.60 -40.27
N ALA A 6 -9.80 16.28 -39.22
CA ALA A 6 -9.44 15.65 -37.97
C ALA A 6 -10.71 15.00 -37.37
N GLY A 7 -10.74 13.67 -37.42
CA GLY A 7 -11.80 12.91 -36.75
C GLY A 7 -11.86 13.30 -35.29
N THR A 8 -13.06 13.73 -34.86
CA THR A 8 -13.40 13.90 -33.46
C THR A 8 -13.10 12.58 -32.74
N ALA A 9 -12.15 12.62 -31.79
CA ALA A 9 -11.92 11.51 -30.91
C ALA A 9 -13.27 11.20 -30.21
N VAL A 10 -13.87 10.09 -30.57
CA VAL A 10 -15.01 9.54 -29.83
C VAL A 10 -14.44 9.15 -28.48
N ASP A 11 -14.81 9.87 -27.42
CA ASP A 11 -14.52 9.51 -26.05
C ASP A 11 -15.12 8.12 -25.81
N THR A 12 -14.32 7.08 -26.01
CA THR A 12 -14.71 5.72 -25.73
C THR A 12 -14.84 5.62 -24.21
N ILE A 13 -16.07 5.55 -23.69
CA ILE A 13 -16.33 5.37 -22.27
C ILE A 13 -15.59 4.11 -21.84
N ALA A 14 -14.63 4.28 -20.93
CA ALA A 14 -13.88 3.16 -20.40
C ALA A 14 -14.81 2.24 -19.61
N THR A 15 -14.74 0.93 -19.85
CA THR A 15 -15.55 -0.09 -19.18
C THR A 15 -14.65 -1.16 -18.55
N GLY A 16 -15.16 -1.88 -17.56
CA GLY A 16 -14.44 -2.95 -16.89
C GLY A 16 -13.11 -2.48 -16.33
N LEU A 17 -12.03 -3.22 -16.53
CA LEU A 17 -10.70 -2.88 -16.00
C LEU A 17 -10.16 -1.53 -16.50
N GLY A 18 -10.59 -1.05 -17.66
CA GLY A 18 -10.23 0.26 -18.18
C GLY A 18 -10.72 1.41 -17.29
N LEU A 19 -11.88 1.24 -16.66
CA LEU A 19 -12.46 2.22 -15.75
C LEU A 19 -11.62 2.39 -14.47
N LEU A 20 -10.96 1.33 -13.98
CA LEU A 20 -10.07 1.43 -12.82
C LEU A 20 -8.89 2.39 -13.04
N ARG A 21 -8.47 2.57 -14.29
CA ARG A 21 -7.37 3.48 -14.65
C ARG A 21 -7.80 4.92 -14.83
N GLN A 22 -9.09 5.20 -14.84
CA GLN A 22 -9.59 6.57 -14.96
C GLN A 22 -9.35 7.35 -13.64
N PRO A 23 -8.97 8.62 -13.70
CA PRO A 23 -8.84 9.45 -12.52
C PRO A 23 -10.14 9.43 -11.68
N PHE A 24 -9.98 9.56 -10.38
CA PHE A 24 -11.11 9.75 -9.50
C PHE A 24 -11.58 11.23 -9.55
N PRO A 25 -12.88 11.50 -9.50
CA PRO A 25 -13.38 12.86 -9.42
C PRO A 25 -12.97 13.51 -8.09
N GLU A 26 -12.82 14.83 -8.08
CA GLU A 26 -12.31 15.58 -6.91
C GLU A 26 -13.12 15.33 -5.63
N ASN A 27 -14.44 15.17 -5.74
CA ASN A 27 -15.31 14.87 -4.59
C ASN A 27 -15.10 13.48 -3.97
N GLN A 28 -14.37 12.58 -4.64
CA GLN A 28 -13.99 11.26 -4.14
C GLN A 28 -12.54 11.24 -3.64
N ILE A 29 -11.79 12.33 -3.80
CA ILE A 29 -10.42 12.47 -3.32
C ILE A 29 -10.43 13.15 -1.96
N SER A 30 -9.88 12.46 -0.97
CA SER A 30 -9.74 12.95 0.40
C SER A 30 -8.31 13.46 0.65
N LYS A 31 -8.14 14.31 1.65
CA LYS A 31 -6.85 14.88 2.05
C LYS A 31 -6.35 14.21 3.32
N LEU A 32 -5.26 13.45 3.23
CA LEU A 32 -4.64 12.75 4.37
C LEU A 32 -3.49 13.60 4.93
N PRO A 33 -3.55 14.06 6.19
CA PRO A 33 -2.45 14.78 6.80
C PRO A 33 -1.27 13.81 7.06
N LYS A 34 -0.07 14.22 6.68
CA LYS A 34 1.20 13.50 6.93
C LYS A 34 2.12 14.35 7.80
N PRO A 35 1.93 14.36 9.12
CA PRO A 35 2.83 15.05 10.02
C PRO A 35 4.17 14.31 10.12
N THR A 36 5.26 15.05 10.16
CA THR A 36 6.57 14.52 10.53
C THR A 36 6.60 14.16 12.02
N ALA A 37 7.53 13.32 12.44
CA ALA A 37 7.73 12.98 13.85
C ALA A 37 7.92 14.24 14.71
N LYS A 38 8.71 15.20 14.23
CA LYS A 38 8.95 16.50 14.87
C LYS A 38 7.67 17.32 15.03
N GLN A 39 6.85 17.43 13.98
CA GLN A 39 5.57 18.15 14.04
C GLN A 39 4.60 17.50 15.02
N THR A 40 4.56 16.16 15.04
CA THR A 40 3.74 15.40 16.00
C THR A 40 4.19 15.66 17.42
N GLU A 41 5.48 15.65 17.67
CA GLU A 41 6.05 15.90 19.00
C GLU A 41 5.81 17.35 19.46
N MET A 42 5.98 18.34 18.59
CA MET A 42 5.67 19.75 18.90
C MET A 42 4.24 19.96 19.36
N VAL A 43 3.26 19.31 18.69
CA VAL A 43 1.83 19.39 19.08
C VAL A 43 1.57 18.65 20.39
N LYS A 44 2.28 17.56 20.69
CA LYS A 44 2.17 16.84 21.97
C LYS A 44 2.74 17.66 23.14
N GLN A 45 3.87 18.36 22.94
CA GLN A 45 4.49 19.18 23.96
C GLN A 45 3.70 20.45 24.26
N ASP A 46 3.18 21.11 23.23
CA ASP A 46 2.31 22.26 23.38
C ASP A 46 1.16 22.19 22.37
N PHE A 47 -0.04 21.98 22.87
CA PHE A 47 -1.27 21.91 22.06
C PHE A 47 -1.50 23.17 21.21
N LYS A 48 -0.95 24.32 21.58
CA LYS A 48 -1.04 25.57 20.81
C LYS A 48 -0.32 25.49 19.45
N ASN A 49 0.61 24.56 19.28
CA ASN A 49 1.27 24.30 18.01
C ASN A 49 0.36 23.57 16.99
N GLY A 50 -0.79 23.07 17.44
CA GLY A 50 -1.80 22.44 16.60
C GLY A 50 -2.88 23.42 16.13
N ILE A 51 -3.51 23.08 15.03
CA ILE A 51 -4.71 23.78 14.52
C ILE A 51 -5.79 22.77 14.16
N ARG A 52 -7.05 23.19 14.23
CA ARG A 52 -8.16 22.47 13.60
C ARG A 52 -8.12 22.76 12.10
N CYS A 53 -7.66 21.81 11.32
CA CYS A 53 -7.49 21.98 9.88
C CYS A 53 -8.83 21.99 9.15
N HIS A 54 -9.10 23.01 8.35
CA HIS A 54 -10.31 23.07 7.52
C HIS A 54 -10.21 22.26 6.23
N VAL A 55 -9.01 21.77 5.88
CA VAL A 55 -8.81 20.93 4.70
C VAL A 55 -9.16 19.46 4.99
N CYS A 56 -8.68 18.89 6.12
CA CYS A 56 -8.92 17.49 6.47
C CYS A 56 -9.83 17.31 7.70
N GLY A 57 -10.21 18.39 8.39
CA GLY A 57 -11.00 18.34 9.62
C GLY A 57 -10.24 17.83 10.86
N GLY A 58 -9.00 17.38 10.71
CA GLY A 58 -8.16 16.84 11.77
C GLY A 58 -7.48 17.93 12.60
N TRP A 59 -6.90 17.53 13.75
CA TRP A 59 -6.04 18.37 14.57
C TRP A 59 -4.59 17.97 14.36
N HIS A 60 -3.77 18.90 13.87
CA HIS A 60 -2.34 18.66 13.60
C HIS A 60 -1.57 19.98 13.53
N HIS A 61 -0.24 19.92 13.41
CA HIS A 61 0.61 21.09 13.23
C HIS A 61 0.21 21.84 11.94
N LYS A 62 0.28 23.18 11.98
CA LYS A 62 -0.17 24.05 10.87
C LYS A 62 0.52 23.78 9.53
N ASP A 63 1.79 23.36 9.56
CA ASP A 63 2.62 23.14 8.37
C ASP A 63 2.63 21.67 7.89
N VAL A 64 1.63 20.89 8.28
CA VAL A 64 1.49 19.49 7.83
C VAL A 64 1.10 19.43 6.36
N VAL A 65 1.82 18.63 5.59
CA VAL A 65 1.49 18.33 4.19
C VAL A 65 0.30 17.39 4.13
N HIS A 66 -0.60 17.62 3.18
CA HIS A 66 -1.74 16.75 2.90
C HIS A 66 -1.51 16.00 1.61
N LEU A 67 -1.62 14.68 1.66
CA LEU A 67 -1.60 13.83 0.49
C LEU A 67 -3.02 13.56 0.00
N ASP A 68 -3.19 13.56 -1.31
CA ASP A 68 -4.42 13.12 -1.94
C ASP A 68 -4.52 11.59 -1.83
N TYR A 69 -5.69 11.09 -1.44
CA TYR A 69 -5.94 9.66 -1.42
C TYR A 69 -7.39 9.33 -1.72
N VAL A 70 -7.64 8.13 -2.20
CA VAL A 70 -8.98 7.59 -2.41
C VAL A 70 -9.39 6.78 -1.19
N GLY A 71 -10.50 7.17 -0.58
CA GLY A 71 -11.08 6.46 0.55
C GLY A 71 -11.65 5.10 0.16
N HIS A 72 -11.87 4.24 1.16
CA HIS A 72 -12.40 2.88 0.95
C HIS A 72 -13.75 2.90 0.20
N ALA A 73 -14.67 3.78 0.58
CA ALA A 73 -15.99 3.87 -0.04
C ALA A 73 -15.92 4.23 -1.53
N ALA A 74 -15.13 5.25 -1.88
CA ALA A 74 -14.97 5.67 -3.27
C ALA A 74 -14.29 4.58 -4.12
N LEU A 75 -13.34 3.84 -3.55
CA LEU A 75 -12.75 2.70 -4.24
C LEU A 75 -13.76 1.58 -4.45
N THR A 76 -14.56 1.25 -3.44
CA THR A 76 -15.61 0.22 -3.54
C THR A 76 -16.65 0.58 -4.60
N ASP A 77 -17.07 1.84 -4.64
CA ASP A 77 -17.98 2.36 -5.67
C ASP A 77 -17.40 2.16 -7.08
N ARG A 78 -16.14 2.54 -7.29
CA ARG A 78 -15.45 2.33 -8.56
C ARG A 78 -15.31 0.84 -8.94
N LEU A 79 -15.07 -0.04 -7.95
CA LEU A 79 -15.00 -1.48 -8.18
C LEU A 79 -16.34 -2.05 -8.64
N LEU A 80 -17.45 -1.58 -8.03
CA LEU A 80 -18.81 -1.95 -8.43
C LEU A 80 -19.16 -1.47 -9.85
N ASP A 81 -18.72 -0.26 -10.22
CA ASP A 81 -18.89 0.26 -11.57
C ASP A 81 -18.12 -0.56 -12.62
N CYS A 82 -16.94 -1.09 -12.22
CA CYS A 82 -16.12 -1.92 -13.12
C CYS A 82 -16.68 -3.32 -13.31
N ASP A 83 -17.11 -3.93 -12.21
CA ASP A 83 -17.55 -5.31 -12.13
C ASP A 83 -18.45 -5.50 -10.90
N PRO A 84 -19.77 -5.55 -11.03
CA PRO A 84 -20.66 -5.77 -9.88
C PRO A 84 -20.42 -7.10 -9.15
N SER A 85 -19.71 -8.04 -9.78
CA SER A 85 -19.34 -9.34 -9.19
C SER A 85 -17.92 -9.38 -8.64
N TRP A 86 -17.24 -8.21 -8.52
CA TRP A 86 -15.91 -8.15 -7.92
C TRP A 86 -15.90 -8.81 -6.54
N ASN A 87 -14.78 -9.41 -6.19
CA ASN A 87 -14.63 -10.08 -4.91
C ASN A 87 -13.22 -9.92 -4.36
N TRP A 88 -13.10 -10.03 -3.04
CA TRP A 88 -11.82 -10.14 -2.38
C TRP A 88 -11.85 -11.20 -1.27
N GLU A 89 -10.71 -11.78 -0.99
CA GLU A 89 -10.56 -12.74 0.10
C GLU A 89 -9.16 -12.64 0.73
N PRO A 90 -9.03 -12.91 2.04
CA PRO A 90 -7.72 -13.07 2.66
C PRO A 90 -7.00 -14.28 2.09
N MET A 91 -5.68 -14.23 2.01
CA MET A 91 -4.89 -15.35 1.47
C MET A 91 -4.82 -16.54 2.40
N ALA A 92 -5.05 -16.33 3.69
CA ALA A 92 -5.05 -17.39 4.69
C ALA A 92 -6.04 -17.08 5.82
N PHE A 93 -6.51 -18.14 6.48
CA PHE A 93 -7.37 -18.08 7.66
C PHE A 93 -6.67 -18.74 8.84
N SER A 94 -6.97 -18.28 10.04
CA SER A 94 -6.58 -18.93 11.28
C SER A 94 -7.36 -20.24 11.50
N ALA A 95 -6.97 -21.02 12.50
CA ALA A 95 -7.68 -22.24 12.86
C ALA A 95 -9.14 -21.96 13.32
N GLU A 96 -9.40 -20.75 13.82
CA GLU A 96 -10.73 -20.29 14.25
C GLU A 96 -11.58 -19.76 13.10
N GLY A 97 -11.08 -19.78 11.86
CA GLY A 97 -11.80 -19.32 10.68
C GLY A 97 -11.82 -17.79 10.49
N THR A 98 -10.98 -17.05 11.21
CA THR A 98 -10.81 -15.61 11.00
C THR A 98 -9.69 -15.34 9.98
N PRO A 99 -9.70 -14.20 9.25
CA PRO A 99 -8.58 -13.82 8.41
C PRO A 99 -7.25 -13.81 9.18
N LEU A 100 -6.23 -14.45 8.61
CA LEU A 100 -4.92 -14.51 9.24
C LEU A 100 -4.18 -13.19 9.05
N LEU A 101 -3.72 -12.63 10.16
CA LEU A 101 -2.76 -11.52 10.17
C LEU A 101 -1.35 -12.09 10.33
N ASP A 102 -0.37 -11.44 9.69
CA ASP A 102 1.03 -11.79 9.86
C ASP A 102 1.60 -11.29 11.20
N GLN A 103 2.88 -11.58 11.46
CA GLN A 103 3.57 -11.18 12.69
C GLN A 103 3.64 -9.66 12.91
N HIS A 104 3.40 -8.86 11.88
CA HIS A 104 3.36 -7.39 11.93
C HIS A 104 1.95 -6.83 12.03
N GLY A 105 0.92 -7.69 12.07
CA GLY A 105 -0.49 -7.29 12.11
C GLY A 105 -1.06 -6.90 10.75
N GLY A 106 -0.38 -7.23 9.67
CA GLY A 106 -0.84 -7.00 8.30
C GLY A 106 -1.57 -8.20 7.70
N MET A 107 -2.23 -7.99 6.58
CA MET A 107 -3.00 -9.02 5.88
C MET A 107 -2.72 -8.99 4.37
N TRP A 108 -2.48 -10.17 3.82
CA TRP A 108 -2.48 -10.38 2.38
C TRP A 108 -3.88 -10.76 1.89
N ILE A 109 -4.29 -10.13 0.80
CA ILE A 109 -5.58 -10.43 0.14
C ILE A 109 -5.39 -10.75 -1.33
N ARG A 110 -6.39 -11.42 -1.88
CA ARG A 110 -6.65 -11.54 -3.32
C ARG A 110 -7.84 -10.65 -3.66
N LEU A 111 -7.67 -9.76 -4.63
CA LEU A 111 -8.75 -8.96 -5.22
C LEU A 111 -8.97 -9.44 -6.65
N THR A 112 -10.21 -9.82 -6.96
CA THR A 112 -10.62 -10.26 -8.29
C THR A 112 -11.62 -9.28 -8.87
N VAL A 113 -11.32 -8.75 -10.06
CA VAL A 113 -12.16 -7.82 -10.83
C VAL A 113 -12.16 -8.26 -12.29
N CYS A 114 -13.32 -8.38 -12.91
CA CYS A 114 -13.49 -8.88 -14.29
C CYS A 114 -12.71 -10.19 -14.53
N GLY A 115 -12.74 -11.11 -13.59
CA GLY A 115 -12.04 -12.39 -13.66
C GLY A 115 -10.51 -12.33 -13.52
N VAL A 116 -9.91 -11.15 -13.36
CA VAL A 116 -8.47 -10.97 -13.14
C VAL A 116 -8.19 -10.82 -11.66
N THR A 117 -7.19 -11.55 -11.12
CA THR A 117 -6.80 -11.50 -9.72
C THR A 117 -5.47 -10.78 -9.54
N ARG A 118 -5.39 -9.92 -8.52
CA ARG A 118 -4.17 -9.26 -8.04
C ARG A 118 -4.08 -9.37 -6.52
N PHE A 119 -2.84 -9.39 -6.02
CA PHE A 119 -2.59 -9.44 -4.59
C PHE A 119 -2.38 -8.04 -4.02
N GLY A 120 -2.79 -7.86 -2.75
CA GLY A 120 -2.54 -6.65 -1.99
C GLY A 120 -2.15 -6.97 -0.56
N TYR A 121 -1.38 -6.10 0.04
CA TYR A 121 -1.01 -6.16 1.45
C TYR A 121 -1.52 -4.90 2.13
N GLY A 122 -2.10 -5.05 3.31
CA GLY A 122 -2.55 -3.94 4.14
C GLY A 122 -2.03 -4.06 5.55
N HIS A 123 -1.73 -2.92 6.14
CA HIS A 123 -1.25 -2.78 7.51
C HIS A 123 -1.88 -1.57 8.19
N ALA A 124 -2.02 -1.61 9.52
CA ALA A 124 -2.54 -0.49 10.30
C ALA A 124 -1.49 0.00 11.29
N ASP A 125 -1.02 1.23 11.09
CA ASP A 125 -0.02 1.85 11.97
C ASP A 125 -0.66 2.38 13.25
N GLY A 126 -0.17 1.90 14.40
CA GLY A 126 -0.49 2.46 15.72
C GLY A 126 -1.93 2.26 16.20
N LYS A 127 -2.81 1.61 15.43
CA LYS A 127 -4.18 1.29 15.81
C LYS A 127 -4.29 -0.12 16.42
N ARG A 128 -5.37 -0.35 17.16
CA ARG A 128 -5.64 -1.64 17.82
C ARG A 128 -7.12 -2.02 17.70
N GLY A 129 -7.42 -3.32 17.89
CA GLY A 129 -8.78 -3.83 17.87
C GLY A 129 -9.49 -3.72 16.53
N GLY A 130 -10.80 -3.56 16.54
CA GLY A 130 -11.61 -3.56 15.32
C GLY A 130 -11.30 -2.43 14.34
N ASP A 131 -10.83 -1.28 14.81
CA ASP A 131 -10.47 -0.17 13.93
C ASP A 131 -9.15 -0.42 13.19
N ALA A 132 -8.21 -1.13 13.83
CA ALA A 132 -7.01 -1.62 13.14
C ALA A 132 -7.39 -2.59 12.02
N LEU A 133 -8.28 -3.54 12.28
CA LEU A 133 -8.70 -4.53 11.28
C LEU A 133 -9.40 -3.88 10.07
N LYS A 134 -10.29 -2.91 10.32
CA LYS A 134 -10.93 -2.14 9.24
C LYS A 134 -9.91 -1.40 8.37
N GLU A 135 -8.88 -0.82 9.00
CA GLU A 135 -7.81 -0.13 8.28
C GLU A 135 -6.96 -1.10 7.46
N VAL A 136 -6.57 -2.25 8.02
CA VAL A 136 -5.83 -3.31 7.33
C VAL A 136 -6.59 -3.75 6.07
N ILE A 137 -7.90 -3.99 6.17
CA ILE A 137 -8.73 -4.39 5.01
C ILE A 137 -8.75 -3.27 3.96
N GLY A 138 -9.02 -2.03 4.38
CA GLY A 138 -9.09 -0.90 3.46
C GLY A 138 -7.75 -0.61 2.78
N ASP A 139 -6.65 -0.76 3.50
CA ASP A 139 -5.30 -0.58 2.96
C ASP A 139 -4.92 -1.70 1.99
N ALA A 140 -5.22 -2.95 2.33
CA ALA A 140 -5.01 -4.09 1.45
C ALA A 140 -5.78 -3.96 0.13
N LEU A 141 -7.04 -3.51 0.18
CA LEU A 141 -7.87 -3.27 -1.00
C LEU A 141 -7.28 -2.16 -1.88
N ARG A 142 -6.88 -1.02 -1.30
CA ARG A 142 -6.22 0.06 -2.07
C ARG A 142 -4.93 -0.42 -2.71
N ASN A 143 -4.11 -1.16 -1.96
CA ASN A 143 -2.85 -1.70 -2.46
C ASN A 143 -3.04 -2.72 -3.59
N ALA A 144 -4.06 -3.60 -3.51
CA ALA A 144 -4.41 -4.50 -4.58
C ALA A 144 -4.97 -3.76 -5.81
N ALA A 145 -5.88 -2.80 -5.60
CA ALA A 145 -6.52 -2.02 -6.66
C ALA A 145 -5.52 -1.14 -7.45
N MET A 146 -4.49 -0.62 -6.78
CA MET A 146 -3.39 0.10 -7.42
C MET A 146 -2.72 -0.75 -8.52
N ARG A 147 -2.65 -2.07 -8.35
CA ARG A 147 -2.07 -2.99 -9.36
C ARG A 147 -2.95 -3.18 -10.58
N PHE A 148 -4.20 -2.73 -10.53
CA PHE A 148 -5.08 -2.58 -11.69
C PHE A 148 -5.00 -1.17 -12.29
N GLY A 149 -4.30 -0.24 -11.62
CA GLY A 149 -4.15 1.15 -12.02
C GLY A 149 -5.04 2.14 -11.28
N ALA A 150 -5.83 1.70 -10.28
CA ALA A 150 -6.72 2.56 -9.53
C ALA A 150 -5.93 3.61 -8.71
N ALA A 151 -6.28 4.88 -8.89
CA ALA A 151 -5.65 6.04 -8.23
C ALA A 151 -4.12 6.11 -8.36
N LEU A 152 -3.56 5.50 -9.42
CA LEU A 152 -2.11 5.39 -9.61
C LEU A 152 -1.42 6.75 -9.69
N ASP A 153 -2.09 7.74 -10.26
CA ASP A 153 -1.64 9.14 -10.32
C ASP A 153 -1.47 9.78 -8.93
N LEU A 154 -2.28 9.40 -7.95
CA LEU A 154 -2.17 9.89 -6.58
C LEU A 154 -1.01 9.22 -5.83
N TRP A 155 -0.75 7.94 -6.10
CA TRP A 155 0.39 7.22 -5.54
C TRP A 155 1.73 7.85 -5.96
N HIS A 156 1.89 8.20 -7.23
CA HIS A 156 3.09 8.87 -7.72
C HIS A 156 3.35 10.20 -7.02
N LYS A 157 2.31 11.03 -6.82
CA LYS A 157 2.42 12.29 -6.09
C LYS A 157 2.82 12.06 -4.61
N GLY A 158 2.25 11.05 -3.96
CA GLY A 158 2.57 10.69 -2.59
C GLY A 158 4.02 10.28 -2.40
N GLN A 159 4.59 9.52 -3.34
CA GLN A 159 5.99 9.10 -3.29
C GLN A 159 6.96 10.27 -3.47
N LEU A 160 6.68 11.23 -4.35
CA LEU A 160 7.49 12.41 -4.53
C LEU A 160 7.61 13.23 -3.24
N HIS A 161 6.49 13.41 -2.51
CA HIS A 161 6.49 14.15 -1.25
C HIS A 161 7.14 13.36 -0.10
N ALA A 162 7.11 12.03 -0.12
CA ALA A 162 7.79 11.22 0.88
C ALA A 162 9.32 11.32 0.75
N HIS A 163 9.85 11.35 -0.47
CA HIS A 163 11.27 11.54 -0.71
C HIS A 163 11.79 12.91 -0.21
N ASP A 164 11.02 13.97 -0.41
CA ASP A 164 11.40 15.32 0.06
C ASP A 164 11.47 15.43 1.61
N THR A 165 10.73 14.57 2.33
CA THR A 165 10.76 14.54 3.81
C THR A 165 11.84 13.62 4.36
N ASP A 166 12.17 12.53 3.67
CA ASP A 166 13.18 11.57 4.12
C ASP A 166 14.62 12.07 3.85
N GLU A 167 14.85 12.80 2.75
CA GLU A 167 16.17 13.40 2.48
C GLU A 167 16.58 14.47 3.51
N ALA A 168 15.63 15.16 4.12
CA ALA A 168 15.90 16.13 5.17
C ALA A 168 16.25 15.48 6.53
N GLU A 169 15.78 14.25 6.80
CA GLU A 169 16.10 13.50 8.02
C GLU A 169 17.37 12.63 7.90
N VAL A 170 17.70 12.15 6.69
CA VAL A 170 18.87 11.28 6.46
C VAL A 170 20.19 12.05 6.45
N ALA A 171 20.16 13.38 6.26
CA ALA A 171 21.37 14.21 6.27
C ALA A 171 21.99 14.38 7.68
N GLU A 172 21.28 14.04 8.76
CA GLU A 172 21.77 14.19 10.14
C GLU A 172 22.23 12.90 10.83
N THR A 173 21.97 11.71 10.25
CA THR A 173 22.36 10.43 10.87
C THR A 173 22.94 9.42 9.88
N THR A 174 24.12 9.69 9.33
CA THR A 174 24.91 8.62 8.70
C THR A 174 25.93 8.06 9.71
N PRO A 175 25.70 6.88 10.30
CA PRO A 175 26.78 6.15 10.94
C PRO A 175 27.72 5.64 9.84
N LYS A 176 29.00 5.97 9.97
CA LYS A 176 30.09 5.50 9.14
C LYS A 176 30.00 3.97 8.97
N LYS A 177 29.78 3.52 7.74
CA LYS A 177 29.74 2.11 7.34
C LYS A 177 31.06 1.43 7.77
N PRO A 178 31.04 0.33 8.56
CA PRO A 178 32.23 -0.44 8.80
C PRO A 178 32.69 -1.08 7.48
N ALA A 179 34.00 -1.05 7.21
CA ALA A 179 34.59 -1.70 6.06
C ALA A 179 34.31 -3.20 6.10
N LEU A 180 33.65 -3.72 5.09
CA LEU A 180 33.47 -5.15 4.85
C LEU A 180 34.86 -5.74 4.53
N THR A 181 35.47 -6.41 5.49
CA THR A 181 36.55 -7.36 5.22
C THR A 181 35.94 -8.55 4.50
N GLY A 182 36.44 -8.82 3.29
CA GLY A 182 35.95 -9.87 2.42
C GLY A 182 35.99 -11.24 3.10
N HIS A 183 34.82 -11.87 3.15
CA HIS A 183 34.70 -13.29 3.36
C HIS A 183 34.10 -13.87 2.08
N GLU A 184 34.92 -14.56 1.30
CA GLU A 184 34.42 -15.34 0.16
C GLU A 184 33.49 -16.44 0.67
N PRO A 185 32.33 -16.66 0.06
CA PRO A 185 31.48 -17.79 0.42
C PRO A 185 32.19 -19.09 0.03
N LYS A 186 32.49 -19.93 1.00
CA LYS A 186 32.95 -21.32 0.75
C LYS A 186 31.83 -22.03 -0.02
N GLY A 187 32.16 -22.48 -1.22
CA GLY A 187 31.25 -23.28 -2.03
C GLY A 187 30.83 -24.56 -1.30
N VAL A 188 29.55 -24.89 -1.40
CA VAL A 188 28.97 -26.14 -0.89
C VAL A 188 29.65 -27.32 -1.62
N THR A 189 30.27 -28.25 -0.88
CA THR A 189 30.92 -29.42 -1.46
C THR A 189 29.93 -30.56 -1.65
N ILE A 190 30.27 -31.50 -2.56
CA ILE A 190 29.47 -32.73 -2.81
C ILE A 190 29.26 -33.58 -1.51
N GLY A 191 30.11 -33.39 -0.53
CA GLY A 191 29.98 -34.03 0.80
C GLY A 191 28.80 -33.50 1.61
N ASP A 192 28.53 -32.21 1.53
CA ASP A 192 27.46 -31.56 2.29
C ASP A 192 26.05 -31.96 1.76
N LEU A 193 25.94 -32.23 0.46
CA LEU A 193 24.71 -32.75 -0.15
C LEU A 193 24.37 -34.17 0.23
N ARG A 194 25.40 -35.03 0.48
CA ARG A 194 25.18 -36.41 0.92
C ARG A 194 24.71 -36.53 2.36
N MET A 195 25.08 -35.60 3.24
CA MET A 195 24.57 -35.58 4.62
C MET A 195 23.06 -35.16 4.66
N ALA A 196 22.62 -34.28 3.79
CA ALA A 196 21.20 -33.89 3.72
C ALA A 196 20.29 -35.06 3.28
N ASP A 197 20.73 -35.88 2.32
CA ASP A 197 19.99 -37.07 1.86
C ASP A 197 19.87 -38.15 2.92
N SER A 198 20.89 -38.31 3.77
CA SER A 198 20.88 -39.26 4.89
C SER A 198 19.86 -38.88 5.97
N MET A 199 19.64 -37.60 6.22
CA MET A 199 18.64 -37.10 7.19
C MET A 199 17.21 -37.27 6.71
N VAL A 200 16.95 -37.15 5.42
CA VAL A 200 15.60 -37.30 4.84
C VAL A 200 15.17 -38.77 4.80
N SER A 201 16.09 -39.71 4.67
CA SER A 201 15.78 -41.15 4.65
C SER A 201 15.40 -41.72 6.02
N GLY A 202 15.78 -41.05 7.12
CA GLY A 202 15.47 -41.49 8.50
C GLY A 202 14.05 -41.21 8.99
N ILE A 203 13.25 -40.39 8.27
CA ILE A 203 11.92 -39.94 8.71
C ILE A 203 10.78 -40.85 8.19
N LYS A 204 11.08 -41.89 7.38
CA LYS A 204 10.04 -42.74 6.76
C LYS A 204 9.79 -44.08 7.48
N GLN A 205 10.26 -44.29 8.72
CA GLN A 205 9.93 -45.49 9.52
C GLN A 205 9.65 -45.09 10.96
N HIS A 206 8.44 -44.57 11.23
CA HIS A 206 7.69 -44.81 12.47
C HIS A 206 6.24 -44.42 12.24
#